data_8683086ff97d160273985f1bdbcfd88d
#
_entry.id   8683086ff97d160273985f1bdbcfd88d
#
_cell.length_a   1.000
_cell.length_b   1.000
_cell.length_c   1.000
_cell.angle_alpha   90.00
_cell.angle_beta   90.00
_cell.angle_gamma   90.00
#
_symmetry.space_group_name_H-M   'P 1'
#
loop_
_entity.id
_entity.type
_entity.pdbx_description
1 polymer ?
#
loop_
_entity_poly.entity_id
_entity_poly.type
_entity_poly.pdbx_seq_one_letter_code
_entity_poly.pdbx_strand_id
1 'polypeptide(L)'
;MARSCGIRLGPRRFELVVLDGGPKKHRIVGWHAETFEDPDPANVEARGKQLEAALAEVKAPRDNARLVVDSGVAAFRRVTVPFSDPAKIEQVLKFEIEGELPQFSIDDVVVDHHVLNSNEQGADLLCVAVPKEDLQASIALCEAAGVEPLDAELETSAMVNAALAANLCSIEDAQLLVHVGDRATAVVVVDAGEVREMRVIHIGAHSHDLEDAALAAEEGEESVADTPEAAAERELAASRRAEQAIKRIRRELGRTLSAARTIHPIAAIHACGAELPGLIGETIQDVPVYVLDCFEEDSGQPVDGFGQLVAAYGGGLAGLEAAPMPGHLRREELKFTGTWERLEFPLAIATMLIATLLGVLNIFQHRELTSYEQYGARWYLQSVNSHVFGDLKKGKRGYLYPVPDASEDAFLAGFQARFEGAESNWEGDDYDALARLADHLGRANRDLEKSLGTLTDFTQPQSAFTAATLVLSVLDENMNKWRPSLRRIQAVYQPSRSNKQDDSVKVTLDLVFFAEDTVEASRHYEAFLATISGQPWHVEHQERSSKDLANGEGVLVEGLPITVNVETWLESNASGGANQ
;
A
#
# COMPACT_ATOMS: atom_id res chain seq x y z
N MET A 1 20.28 -23.92 -5.52
CA MET A 1 20.67 -23.60 -4.13
C MET A 1 20.36 -22.12 -3.94
N ALA A 2 19.73 -21.75 -2.83
CA ALA A 2 19.43 -20.35 -2.56
C ALA A 2 20.70 -19.62 -2.15
N ARG A 3 20.85 -18.37 -2.57
CA ARG A 3 21.91 -17.46 -2.10
C ARG A 3 21.30 -16.38 -1.25
N SER A 4 22.01 -15.96 -0.23
CA SER A 4 21.64 -14.87 0.66
C SER A 4 22.83 -13.97 0.91
N CYS A 5 22.59 -12.69 1.15
CA CYS A 5 23.58 -11.72 1.57
C CYS A 5 23.15 -11.07 2.88
N GLY A 6 23.96 -11.21 3.92
CA GLY A 6 23.83 -10.39 5.12
C GLY A 6 24.68 -9.14 4.96
N ILE A 7 24.10 -7.99 5.20
CA ILE A 7 24.70 -6.66 5.11
C ILE A 7 24.63 -6.03 6.49
N ARG A 8 25.75 -5.95 7.19
CA ARG A 8 25.81 -5.20 8.44
C ARG A 8 26.27 -3.78 8.15
N LEU A 9 25.50 -2.80 8.61
CA LEU A 9 25.82 -1.39 8.51
C LEU A 9 26.06 -0.78 9.89
N GLY A 10 27.25 -0.29 10.11
CA GLY A 10 27.60 0.51 11.28
C GLY A 10 27.87 1.96 10.89
N PRO A 11 28.11 2.85 11.88
CA PRO A 11 28.37 4.26 11.62
C PRO A 11 29.68 4.51 10.87
N ARG A 12 30.71 3.67 11.05
CA ARG A 12 32.02 3.81 10.42
C ARG A 12 32.35 2.76 9.38
N ARG A 13 31.80 1.56 9.50
CA ARG A 13 32.18 0.40 8.69
C ARG A 13 30.96 -0.43 8.31
N PHE A 14 31.14 -1.20 7.27
CA PHE A 14 30.14 -2.19 6.84
C PHE A 14 30.79 -3.55 6.62
N GLU A 15 30.03 -4.59 6.80
CA GLU A 15 30.43 -5.97 6.56
C GLU A 15 29.39 -6.68 5.70
N LEU A 16 29.89 -7.52 4.80
CA LEU A 16 29.08 -8.31 3.87
C LEU A 16 29.45 -9.79 4.03
N VAL A 17 28.47 -10.65 4.08
CA VAL A 17 28.65 -12.10 4.01
C VAL A 17 27.66 -12.70 3.04
N VAL A 18 28.15 -13.40 2.04
CA VAL A 18 27.32 -14.12 1.06
C VAL A 18 27.34 -15.61 1.36
N LEU A 19 26.15 -16.17 1.57
CA LEU A 19 25.92 -17.57 1.84
C LEU A 19 25.32 -18.25 0.61
N ASP A 20 25.68 -19.52 0.41
CA ASP A 20 25.13 -20.40 -0.61
C ASP A 20 24.71 -21.71 0.03
N GLY A 21 23.45 -22.11 -0.14
CA GLY A 21 22.95 -23.34 0.45
C GLY A 21 21.48 -23.32 0.80
N GLY A 22 21.14 -23.86 1.95
CA GLY A 22 19.78 -23.90 2.51
C GLY A 22 19.81 -23.97 4.03
N PRO A 23 18.65 -24.10 4.70
CA PRO A 23 18.54 -24.01 6.15
C PRO A 23 19.42 -24.98 6.93
N LYS A 24 19.64 -26.18 6.42
CA LYS A 24 20.40 -27.24 7.12
C LYS A 24 21.87 -27.30 6.74
N LYS A 25 22.23 -26.81 5.56
CA LYS A 25 23.62 -26.85 5.09
C LYS A 25 23.87 -25.65 4.18
N HIS A 26 24.78 -24.81 4.59
CA HIS A 26 25.20 -23.62 3.88
C HIS A 26 26.71 -23.42 3.98
N ARG A 27 27.26 -22.54 3.15
CA ARG A 27 28.66 -22.19 3.15
C ARG A 27 28.84 -20.72 2.81
N ILE A 28 29.88 -20.09 3.30
CA ILE A 28 30.29 -18.76 2.88
C ILE A 28 30.94 -18.86 1.49
N VAL A 29 30.48 -18.03 0.54
CA VAL A 29 31.01 -17.98 -0.83
C VAL A 29 31.64 -16.64 -1.15
N GLY A 30 31.44 -15.63 -0.31
CA GLY A 30 32.04 -14.32 -0.42
C GLY A 30 31.88 -13.55 0.89
N TRP A 31 32.81 -12.68 1.18
CA TRP A 31 32.73 -11.76 2.31
C TRP A 31 33.56 -10.51 2.03
N HIS A 32 33.19 -9.41 2.67
CA HIS A 32 33.92 -8.13 2.60
C HIS A 32 33.70 -7.38 3.91
N ALA A 33 34.71 -6.69 4.37
CA ALA A 33 34.63 -5.81 5.53
C ALA A 33 35.49 -4.58 5.27
N GLU A 34 34.89 -3.41 5.37
CA GLU A 34 35.56 -2.15 5.02
C GLU A 34 35.06 -0.99 5.87
N THR A 35 35.93 0.01 6.08
CA THR A 35 35.54 1.28 6.69
C THR A 35 35.08 2.24 5.59
N PHE A 36 34.02 2.98 5.84
CA PHE A 36 33.55 3.99 4.89
C PHE A 36 34.64 5.06 4.71
N GLU A 37 34.97 5.38 3.46
CA GLU A 37 35.90 6.43 3.10
C GLU A 37 35.38 7.80 3.53
N ASP A 38 34.08 8.01 3.34
CA ASP A 38 33.38 9.22 3.78
C ASP A 38 32.92 9.06 5.24
N PRO A 39 33.46 9.87 6.18
CA PRO A 39 33.07 9.80 7.57
C PRO A 39 31.66 10.33 7.84
N ASP A 40 31.07 11.15 6.92
CA ASP A 40 29.73 11.73 7.08
C ASP A 40 28.63 10.69 6.79
N PRO A 41 27.87 10.26 7.80
CA PRO A 41 26.77 9.34 7.60
C PRO A 41 25.64 9.92 6.72
N ALA A 42 25.53 11.23 6.59
CA ALA A 42 24.54 11.90 5.76
C ALA A 42 24.84 11.82 4.26
N ASN A 43 26.11 11.55 3.88
CA ASN A 43 26.50 11.39 2.48
C ASN A 43 26.16 9.98 1.96
N VAL A 44 24.86 9.72 1.83
CA VAL A 44 24.33 8.42 1.37
C VAL A 44 24.83 8.06 -0.03
N GLU A 45 25.06 9.04 -0.91
CA GLU A 45 25.50 8.77 -2.29
C GLU A 45 26.94 8.23 -2.35
N ALA A 46 27.89 8.85 -1.64
CA ALA A 46 29.27 8.40 -1.64
C ALA A 46 29.41 7.02 -0.97
N ARG A 47 28.80 6.86 0.20
CA ARG A 47 28.79 5.60 0.96
C ARG A 47 28.06 4.48 0.21
N GLY A 48 26.96 4.81 -0.48
CA GLY A 48 26.21 3.88 -1.33
C GLY A 48 27.04 3.36 -2.50
N LYS A 49 27.83 4.20 -3.17
CA LYS A 49 28.74 3.76 -4.25
C LYS A 49 29.83 2.82 -3.74
N GLN A 50 30.41 3.10 -2.56
CA GLN A 50 31.40 2.20 -1.94
C GLN A 50 30.76 0.84 -1.61
N LEU A 51 29.60 0.84 -1.00
CA LEU A 51 28.86 -0.38 -0.70
C LEU A 51 28.47 -1.15 -1.98
N GLU A 52 28.06 -0.45 -3.05
CA GLU A 52 27.74 -1.08 -4.35
C GLU A 52 28.96 -1.80 -4.96
N ALA A 53 30.14 -1.16 -4.89
CA ALA A 53 31.37 -1.76 -5.37
C ALA A 53 31.74 -3.04 -4.59
N ALA A 54 31.61 -3.01 -3.27
CA ALA A 54 31.85 -4.17 -2.40
C ALA A 54 30.84 -5.30 -2.67
N LEU A 55 29.55 -4.99 -2.83
CA LEU A 55 28.51 -5.97 -3.20
C LEU A 55 28.79 -6.62 -4.55
N ALA A 56 29.30 -5.87 -5.52
CA ALA A 56 29.68 -6.40 -6.82
C ALA A 56 30.91 -7.32 -6.74
N GLU A 57 31.89 -6.98 -5.91
CA GLU A 57 33.13 -7.78 -5.67
C GLU A 57 32.78 -9.16 -5.12
N VAL A 58 31.94 -9.22 -4.08
CA VAL A 58 31.49 -10.49 -3.47
C VAL A 58 30.39 -11.20 -4.25
N LYS A 59 29.90 -10.62 -5.36
CA LYS A 59 28.79 -11.12 -6.18
C LYS A 59 27.54 -11.40 -5.35
N ALA A 60 27.17 -10.45 -4.49
CA ALA A 60 26.03 -10.55 -3.61
C ALA A 60 24.71 -10.67 -4.40
N PRO A 61 23.77 -11.55 -3.99
CA PRO A 61 22.43 -11.57 -4.53
C PRO A 61 21.70 -10.27 -4.14
N ARG A 62 21.07 -9.62 -5.12
CA ARG A 62 20.32 -8.36 -4.88
C ARG A 62 18.86 -8.60 -4.49
N ASP A 63 18.36 -9.79 -4.72
CA ASP A 63 16.98 -10.21 -4.47
C ASP A 63 16.78 -10.94 -3.12
N ASN A 64 17.87 -11.28 -2.44
CA ASN A 64 17.82 -11.91 -1.11
C ASN A 64 18.91 -11.34 -0.20
N ALA A 65 18.77 -10.07 0.15
CA ALA A 65 19.62 -9.38 1.09
C ALA A 65 18.89 -9.16 2.42
N ARG A 66 19.63 -9.28 3.52
CA ARG A 66 19.17 -8.99 4.88
C ARG A 66 20.06 -7.91 5.49
N LEU A 67 19.42 -6.89 6.03
CA LEU A 67 20.09 -5.77 6.68
C LEU A 67 20.26 -6.07 8.16
N VAL A 68 21.47 -5.83 8.67
CA VAL A 68 21.78 -5.87 10.09
C VAL A 68 22.20 -4.47 10.52
N VAL A 69 21.46 -3.90 11.47
CA VAL A 69 21.67 -2.53 11.95
C VAL A 69 22.30 -2.51 13.34
N ASP A 70 22.97 -1.41 13.65
CA ASP A 70 23.65 -1.15 14.94
C ASP A 70 22.64 -1.27 16.10
N SER A 71 22.92 -2.12 17.05
CA SER A 71 22.11 -2.28 18.25
C SER A 71 22.18 -1.09 19.19
N GLY A 72 23.12 -0.16 18.99
CA GLY A 72 23.28 1.05 19.82
C GLY A 72 22.11 2.02 19.76
N VAL A 73 21.30 1.96 18.69
CA VAL A 73 20.10 2.79 18.54
C VAL A 73 18.85 2.17 19.17
N ALA A 74 18.92 0.89 19.57
CA ALA A 74 17.77 0.12 20.04
C ALA A 74 17.55 0.24 21.55
N ALA A 75 16.29 0.22 21.96
CA ALA A 75 15.89 0.08 23.37
C ALA A 75 15.29 -1.31 23.61
N PHE A 76 15.83 -2.04 24.57
CA PHE A 76 15.35 -3.36 24.96
C PHE A 76 14.51 -3.26 26.24
N ARG A 77 13.35 -3.92 26.24
CA ARG A 77 12.44 -3.96 27.39
C ARG A 77 11.85 -5.35 27.55
N ARG A 78 11.59 -5.74 28.78
CA ARG A 78 10.86 -6.95 29.09
C ARG A 78 9.43 -6.60 29.47
N VAL A 79 8.47 -7.19 28.76
CA VAL A 79 7.04 -6.93 28.93
C VAL A 79 6.33 -8.25 29.16
N THR A 80 5.39 -8.30 30.11
CA THR A 80 4.55 -9.47 30.34
C THR A 80 3.13 -9.15 29.90
N VAL A 81 2.56 -9.99 29.03
CA VAL A 81 1.19 -9.86 28.52
C VAL A 81 0.30 -10.99 29.01
N PRO A 82 -1.00 -10.76 29.29
CA PRO A 82 -1.92 -11.75 29.86
C PRO A 82 -2.51 -12.71 28.80
N PHE A 83 -1.82 -12.95 27.70
CA PHE A 83 -2.21 -13.87 26.63
C PHE A 83 -0.97 -14.38 25.90
N SER A 84 -1.12 -15.54 25.27
CA SER A 84 -0.03 -16.25 24.58
C SER A 84 -0.24 -16.36 23.06
N ASP A 85 -1.37 -15.85 22.54
CA ASP A 85 -1.69 -15.87 21.11
C ASP A 85 -0.80 -14.85 20.35
N PRO A 86 0.07 -15.30 19.41
CA PRO A 86 0.98 -14.41 18.69
C PRO A 86 0.26 -13.26 17.95
N ALA A 87 -0.93 -13.52 17.38
CA ALA A 87 -1.66 -12.48 16.65
C ALA A 87 -2.18 -11.37 17.57
N LYS A 88 -2.57 -11.73 18.80
CA LYS A 88 -2.96 -10.76 19.83
C LYS A 88 -1.77 -10.00 20.38
N ILE A 89 -0.64 -10.69 20.60
CA ILE A 89 0.60 -10.06 21.03
C ILE A 89 0.97 -8.96 20.05
N GLU A 90 1.00 -9.27 18.75
CA GLU A 90 1.39 -8.31 17.72
C GLU A 90 0.48 -7.08 17.66
N GLN A 91 -0.83 -7.25 17.87
CA GLN A 91 -1.80 -6.15 17.86
C GLN A 91 -1.65 -5.18 19.03
N VAL A 92 -1.22 -5.66 20.21
CA VAL A 92 -1.17 -4.83 21.41
C VAL A 92 0.24 -4.43 21.83
N LEU A 93 1.27 -5.05 21.22
CA LEU A 93 2.66 -4.90 21.61
C LEU A 93 3.09 -3.43 21.74
N LYS A 94 2.73 -2.59 20.78
CA LYS A 94 3.06 -1.17 20.79
C LYS A 94 2.44 -0.43 21.98
N PHE A 95 1.21 -0.73 22.33
CA PHE A 95 0.52 -0.11 23.47
C PHE A 95 1.13 -0.55 24.81
N GLU A 96 1.50 -1.83 24.91
CA GLU A 96 2.09 -2.37 26.14
C GLU A 96 3.50 -1.83 26.40
N ILE A 97 4.29 -1.58 25.36
CA ILE A 97 5.66 -1.07 25.48
C ILE A 97 5.73 0.46 25.59
N GLU A 98 4.69 1.20 25.18
CA GLU A 98 4.71 2.67 25.14
C GLU A 98 5.10 3.28 26.49
N GLY A 99 4.53 2.78 27.57
CA GLY A 99 4.84 3.24 28.93
C GLY A 99 6.28 2.96 29.39
N GLU A 100 6.96 2.01 28.77
CA GLU A 100 8.34 1.59 29.07
C GLU A 100 9.40 2.32 28.21
N LEU A 101 8.96 3.17 27.27
CA LEU A 101 9.81 3.89 26.31
C LEU A 101 9.67 5.42 26.43
N PRO A 102 9.92 6.02 27.61
CA PRO A 102 9.68 7.46 27.82
C PRO A 102 10.58 8.37 26.93
N GLN A 103 11.63 7.82 26.34
CA GLN A 103 12.57 8.54 25.46
C GLN A 103 12.11 8.60 23.98
N PHE A 104 11.11 7.82 23.59
CA PHE A 104 10.61 7.75 22.22
C PHE A 104 9.12 7.97 22.14
N SER A 105 8.65 8.60 21.07
CA SER A 105 7.25 8.49 20.65
C SER A 105 7.02 7.10 20.05
N ILE A 106 5.93 6.45 20.39
CA ILE A 106 5.62 5.10 19.90
C ILE A 106 5.39 5.07 18.39
N ASP A 107 4.97 6.18 17.81
CA ASP A 107 4.79 6.32 16.36
C ASP A 107 6.12 6.43 15.60
N ASP A 108 7.19 6.87 16.28
CA ASP A 108 8.50 7.08 15.68
C ASP A 108 9.41 5.86 15.79
N VAL A 109 8.93 4.75 16.36
CA VAL A 109 9.69 3.51 16.52
C VAL A 109 9.02 2.32 15.83
N VAL A 110 9.86 1.40 15.37
CA VAL A 110 9.46 0.04 15.02
C VAL A 110 9.68 -0.85 16.23
N VAL A 111 8.70 -1.65 16.58
CA VAL A 111 8.79 -2.60 17.69
C VAL A 111 8.77 -4.03 17.16
N ASP A 112 9.73 -4.82 17.62
CA ASP A 112 9.78 -6.27 17.42
C ASP A 112 9.87 -6.99 18.77
N HIS A 113 9.60 -8.28 18.83
CA HIS A 113 9.62 -9.04 20.08
C HIS A 113 10.08 -10.48 19.89
N HIS A 114 10.63 -11.00 20.97
CA HIS A 114 10.90 -12.42 21.13
C HIS A 114 10.19 -12.96 22.36
N VAL A 115 9.54 -14.13 22.23
CA VAL A 115 8.83 -14.76 23.35
C VAL A 115 9.83 -15.53 24.20
N LEU A 116 10.08 -15.07 25.43
CA LEU A 116 10.98 -15.72 26.38
C LEU A 116 10.33 -16.91 27.05
N ASN A 117 9.06 -16.79 27.40
CA ASN A 117 8.26 -17.83 28.03
C ASN A 117 6.79 -17.63 27.68
N SER A 118 6.05 -18.71 27.52
CA SER A 118 4.61 -18.64 27.22
C SER A 118 3.89 -19.77 27.94
N ASN A 119 2.74 -19.47 28.56
CA ASN A 119 1.86 -20.41 29.23
C ASN A 119 0.39 -19.99 29.05
N GLU A 120 -0.54 -20.73 29.63
CA GLU A 120 -1.98 -20.43 29.55
C GLU A 120 -2.37 -19.09 30.19
N GLN A 121 -1.54 -18.53 31.07
CA GLN A 121 -1.81 -17.29 31.80
C GLN A 121 -1.22 -16.06 31.12
N GLY A 122 -0.32 -16.24 30.16
CA GLY A 122 0.31 -15.14 29.44
C GLY A 122 1.67 -15.46 28.83
N ALA A 123 2.34 -14.46 28.32
CA ALA A 123 3.67 -14.56 27.76
C ALA A 123 4.59 -13.46 28.28
N ASP A 124 5.85 -13.84 28.56
CA ASP A 124 6.95 -12.92 28.80
C ASP A 124 7.65 -12.62 27.49
N LEU A 125 7.76 -11.35 27.16
CA LEU A 125 8.32 -10.88 25.90
C LEU A 125 9.60 -10.09 26.16
N LEU A 126 10.61 -10.34 25.34
CA LEU A 126 11.74 -9.44 25.18
C LEU A 126 11.43 -8.56 23.96
N CYS A 127 11.11 -7.32 24.22
CA CYS A 127 10.75 -6.36 23.18
C CYS A 127 11.94 -5.48 22.85
N VAL A 128 12.02 -5.11 21.58
CA VAL A 128 13.00 -4.17 21.06
C VAL A 128 12.30 -3.06 20.32
N ALA A 129 12.68 -1.81 20.59
CA ALA A 129 12.22 -0.64 19.87
C ALA A 129 13.39 0.03 19.16
N VAL A 130 13.25 0.31 17.87
CA VAL A 130 14.25 0.94 17.01
C VAL A 130 13.65 2.17 16.37
N PRO A 131 14.32 3.35 16.42
CA PRO A 131 13.84 4.55 15.74
C PRO A 131 13.67 4.31 14.24
N LYS A 132 12.54 4.73 13.68
CA LYS A 132 12.25 4.59 12.26
C LYS A 132 13.26 5.34 11.40
N GLU A 133 13.73 6.50 11.86
CA GLU A 133 14.71 7.33 11.16
C GLU A 133 16.03 6.59 10.94
N ASP A 134 16.58 5.95 11.98
CA ASP A 134 17.82 5.18 11.88
C ASP A 134 17.69 4.00 10.92
N LEU A 135 16.54 3.33 10.98
CA LEU A 135 16.25 2.21 10.09
C LEU A 135 16.05 2.66 8.64
N GLN A 136 15.36 3.80 8.43
CA GLN A 136 15.20 4.40 7.11
C GLN A 136 16.53 4.83 6.50
N ALA A 137 17.40 5.45 7.30
CA ALA A 137 18.74 5.84 6.85
C ALA A 137 19.56 4.63 6.38
N SER A 138 19.50 3.53 7.14
CA SER A 138 20.20 2.28 6.79
C SER A 138 19.59 1.61 5.53
N ILE A 139 18.28 1.62 5.38
CA ILE A 139 17.59 1.11 4.18
C ILE A 139 17.97 1.98 2.96
N ALA A 140 17.91 3.31 3.10
CA ALA A 140 18.25 4.24 2.02
C ALA A 140 19.71 4.06 1.53
N LEU A 141 20.63 3.74 2.44
CA LEU A 141 22.02 3.44 2.07
C LEU A 141 22.11 2.14 1.24
N CYS A 142 21.35 1.10 1.59
CA CYS A 142 21.27 -0.11 0.79
C CYS A 142 20.63 0.15 -0.57
N GLU A 143 19.57 0.95 -0.63
CA GLU A 143 18.91 1.34 -1.88
C GLU A 143 19.84 2.13 -2.80
N ALA A 144 20.64 3.05 -2.24
CA ALA A 144 21.67 3.79 -2.98
C ALA A 144 22.76 2.86 -3.56
N ALA A 145 23.03 1.72 -2.89
CA ALA A 145 23.88 0.65 -3.39
C ALA A 145 23.17 -0.32 -4.37
N GLY A 146 21.93 -0.05 -4.73
CA GLY A 146 21.15 -0.86 -5.67
C GLY A 146 20.64 -2.17 -5.09
N VAL A 147 20.49 -2.28 -3.78
CA VAL A 147 19.94 -3.44 -3.07
C VAL A 147 18.84 -2.98 -2.12
N GLU A 148 17.65 -3.56 -2.25
CA GLU A 148 16.58 -3.37 -1.29
C GLU A 148 16.49 -4.60 -0.38
N PRO A 149 16.87 -4.48 0.93
CA PRO A 149 16.85 -5.62 1.84
C PRO A 149 15.43 -6.15 2.04
N LEU A 150 15.24 -7.47 2.04
CA LEU A 150 13.93 -8.09 2.28
C LEU A 150 13.42 -7.84 3.70
N ASP A 151 14.35 -7.82 4.67
CA ASP A 151 14.06 -7.54 6.06
C ASP A 151 15.29 -6.94 6.75
N ALA A 152 15.12 -6.48 7.98
CA ALA A 152 16.17 -5.94 8.80
C ALA A 152 16.13 -6.53 10.21
N GLU A 153 17.29 -6.70 10.82
CA GLU A 153 17.44 -7.16 12.20
C GLU A 153 18.57 -6.40 12.91
N LEU A 154 18.69 -6.59 14.22
CA LEU A 154 19.76 -6.00 15.00
C LEU A 154 20.99 -6.91 15.05
N GLU A 155 22.17 -6.34 15.31
CA GLU A 155 23.40 -7.10 15.59
C GLU A 155 23.21 -8.11 16.72
N THR A 156 22.38 -7.80 17.72
CA THR A 156 22.04 -8.72 18.83
C THR A 156 21.38 -9.99 18.34
N SER A 157 20.33 -9.90 17.53
CA SER A 157 19.62 -11.07 16.97
C SER A 157 20.51 -11.82 15.99
N ALA A 158 21.20 -11.11 15.11
CA ALA A 158 22.14 -11.70 14.15
C ALA A 158 23.27 -12.49 14.83
N MET A 159 23.89 -11.93 15.88
CA MET A 159 24.90 -12.62 16.68
C MET A 159 24.36 -13.88 17.34
N VAL A 160 23.16 -13.81 17.93
CA VAL A 160 22.49 -14.97 18.53
C VAL A 160 22.22 -16.05 17.48
N ASN A 161 21.72 -15.66 16.32
CA ASN A 161 21.46 -16.57 15.21
C ASN A 161 22.72 -17.31 14.77
N ALA A 162 23.82 -16.59 14.65
CA ALA A 162 25.12 -17.16 14.33
C ALA A 162 25.59 -18.17 15.39
N ALA A 163 25.52 -17.80 16.66
CA ALA A 163 25.97 -18.65 17.78
C ALA A 163 25.10 -19.92 17.93
N LEU A 164 23.78 -19.78 17.81
CA LEU A 164 22.86 -20.91 17.91
C LEU A 164 22.97 -21.86 16.71
N ALA A 165 23.10 -21.33 15.50
CA ALA A 165 23.28 -22.13 14.28
C ALA A 165 24.60 -22.92 14.30
N ALA A 166 25.66 -22.39 14.92
CA ALA A 166 26.93 -23.06 15.13
C ALA A 166 26.96 -24.01 16.35
N ASN A 167 25.83 -24.15 17.07
CA ASN A 167 25.72 -24.94 18.31
C ASN A 167 26.77 -24.53 19.38
N LEU A 168 27.15 -23.26 19.43
CA LEU A 168 28.08 -22.75 20.43
C LEU A 168 27.42 -22.49 21.79
N CYS A 169 26.10 -22.40 21.82
CA CYS A 169 25.35 -22.20 23.06
C CYS A 169 25.04 -23.55 23.72
N SER A 170 25.71 -23.83 24.84
CA SER A 170 25.49 -25.04 25.64
C SER A 170 24.07 -25.06 26.24
N ILE A 171 23.50 -26.26 26.35
CA ILE A 171 22.26 -26.51 27.07
C ILE A 171 22.48 -26.77 28.58
N GLU A 172 23.74 -26.94 29.01
CA GLU A 172 24.11 -27.27 30.41
C GLU A 172 24.62 -26.03 31.16
N ASP A 173 25.00 -24.97 30.43
CA ASP A 173 25.62 -23.76 30.98
C ASP A 173 24.92 -22.52 30.49
N ALA A 174 25.15 -21.40 31.20
CA ALA A 174 24.86 -20.08 30.67
C ALA A 174 26.09 -19.47 30.00
N GLN A 175 25.88 -18.62 29.02
CA GLN A 175 26.92 -17.94 28.25
C GLN A 175 26.54 -16.48 28.02
N LEU A 176 27.57 -15.65 27.88
CA LEU A 176 27.41 -14.24 27.50
C LEU A 176 27.92 -14.05 26.08
N LEU A 177 27.06 -13.63 25.18
CA LEU A 177 27.44 -13.24 23.82
C LEU A 177 27.63 -11.71 23.80
N VAL A 178 28.69 -11.24 23.20
CA VAL A 178 29.07 -9.83 23.19
C VAL A 178 29.45 -9.42 21.78
N HIS A 179 28.77 -8.45 21.21
CA HIS A 179 29.16 -7.80 19.96
C HIS A 179 29.68 -6.39 20.26
N VAL A 180 30.91 -6.15 19.97
CA VAL A 180 31.56 -4.84 20.15
C VAL A 180 31.39 -4.05 18.84
N GLY A 181 30.46 -3.12 18.81
CA GLY A 181 30.26 -2.21 17.70
C GLY A 181 31.11 -0.94 17.81
N ASP A 182 30.97 -0.03 16.87
CA ASP A 182 31.69 1.25 16.87
C ASP A 182 31.19 2.18 17.98
N ARG A 183 29.87 2.28 18.16
CA ARG A 183 29.22 3.21 19.11
C ARG A 183 28.85 2.54 20.42
N ALA A 184 28.46 1.28 20.34
CA ALA A 184 27.88 0.56 21.47
C ALA A 184 28.31 -0.90 21.46
N THR A 185 28.21 -1.54 22.63
CA THR A 185 28.45 -2.98 22.79
C THR A 185 27.14 -3.66 23.12
N ALA A 186 26.69 -4.56 22.25
CA ALA A 186 25.53 -5.40 22.46
C ALA A 186 25.89 -6.61 23.31
N VAL A 187 25.03 -6.95 24.26
CA VAL A 187 25.25 -8.06 25.20
C VAL A 187 23.98 -8.90 25.29
N VAL A 188 24.13 -10.21 25.11
CA VAL A 188 23.05 -11.18 25.21
C VAL A 188 23.42 -12.27 26.21
N VAL A 189 22.53 -12.54 27.14
CA VAL A 189 22.62 -13.66 28.07
C VAL A 189 21.84 -14.84 27.50
N VAL A 190 22.54 -15.93 27.27
CA VAL A 190 21.95 -17.20 26.81
C VAL A 190 22.12 -18.22 27.94
N ASP A 191 21.07 -18.91 28.32
CA ASP A 191 21.05 -19.91 29.38
C ASP A 191 20.29 -21.15 28.91
N ALA A 192 20.91 -22.29 28.92
CA ALA A 192 20.39 -23.55 28.39
C ALA A 192 19.98 -23.46 26.90
N GLY A 193 20.71 -22.68 26.09
CA GLY A 193 20.42 -22.47 24.67
C GLY A 193 19.29 -21.48 24.39
N GLU A 194 18.67 -20.88 25.42
CA GLU A 194 17.61 -19.90 25.29
C GLU A 194 18.08 -18.48 25.65
N VAL A 195 17.66 -17.50 24.90
CA VAL A 195 17.92 -16.10 25.21
C VAL A 195 17.13 -15.70 26.46
N ARG A 196 17.81 -15.10 27.44
CA ARG A 196 17.20 -14.63 28.70
C ARG A 196 17.12 -13.11 28.77
N GLU A 197 18.15 -12.44 28.26
CA GLU A 197 18.25 -10.97 28.32
C GLU A 197 19.05 -10.46 27.14
N MET A 198 18.65 -9.32 26.59
CA MET A 198 19.42 -8.52 25.64
C MET A 198 19.55 -7.11 26.20
N ARG A 199 20.73 -6.53 26.06
CA ARG A 199 20.98 -5.15 26.46
C ARG A 199 22.10 -4.54 25.64
N VAL A 200 22.16 -3.21 25.67
CA VAL A 200 23.21 -2.44 25.03
C VAL A 200 23.95 -1.63 26.09
N ILE A 201 25.25 -1.65 25.98
CA ILE A 201 26.18 -0.77 26.69
C ILE A 201 26.57 0.33 25.70
N HIS A 202 26.22 1.59 25.95
CA HIS A 202 26.56 2.72 25.07
C HIS A 202 28.02 3.11 25.18
N ILE A 203 28.91 2.14 24.97
CA ILE A 203 30.34 2.25 24.86
C ILE A 203 30.75 1.24 23.79
N GLY A 204 31.33 1.73 22.70
CA GLY A 204 31.86 0.92 21.61
C GLY A 204 33.34 1.18 21.40
N ALA A 205 33.91 0.52 20.41
CA ALA A 205 35.33 0.63 20.07
C ALA A 205 35.73 2.05 19.70
N HIS A 206 34.83 2.79 19.05
CA HIS A 206 35.08 4.12 18.49
C HIS A 206 34.08 5.18 18.97
N SER A 207 33.44 4.96 20.12
CA SER A 207 32.40 5.88 20.64
C SER A 207 32.90 7.32 20.81
N HIS A 208 34.11 7.51 21.28
CA HIS A 208 34.69 8.85 21.43
C HIS A 208 35.03 9.52 20.10
N ASP A 209 35.55 8.76 19.13
CA ASP A 209 35.87 9.32 17.81
C ASP A 209 34.62 9.79 17.08
N LEU A 210 33.50 9.10 17.27
CA LEU A 210 32.17 9.47 16.71
C LEU A 210 31.59 10.70 17.40
N GLU A 211 31.76 10.83 18.73
CA GLU A 211 31.36 12.01 19.48
C GLU A 211 32.19 13.24 19.06
N ASP A 212 33.53 13.10 18.96
CA ASP A 212 34.40 14.17 18.52
C ASP A 212 34.13 14.60 17.06
N ALA A 213 33.81 13.66 16.16
CA ALA A 213 33.45 13.95 14.77
C ALA A 213 32.10 14.67 14.67
N ALA A 214 31.11 14.30 15.50
CA ALA A 214 29.84 14.98 15.56
C ALA A 214 29.96 16.42 16.05
N LEU A 215 30.77 16.66 17.09
CA LEU A 215 31.04 17.99 17.62
C LEU A 215 31.78 18.88 16.60
N ALA A 216 32.80 18.32 15.90
CA ALA A 216 33.53 19.04 14.85
C ALA A 216 32.64 19.43 13.67
N ALA A 217 31.65 18.57 13.31
CA ALA A 217 30.68 18.87 12.26
C ALA A 217 29.71 20.00 12.66
N GLU A 218 29.32 20.08 13.95
CA GLU A 218 28.50 21.17 14.47
C GLU A 218 29.25 22.50 14.55
N GLU A 219 30.57 22.47 14.88
CA GLU A 219 31.40 23.66 15.01
C GLU A 219 31.97 24.19 13.69
N GLY A 220 31.84 23.43 12.59
CA GLY A 220 32.28 23.86 11.25
C GLY A 220 33.78 24.06 11.10
N GLU A 221 34.61 23.36 11.92
CA GLU A 221 36.05 23.46 11.86
C GLU A 221 36.64 22.76 10.61
N GLU A 222 37.27 23.55 9.73
CA GLU A 222 38.09 23.04 8.63
C GLU A 222 39.28 22.20 9.19
N SER A 223 39.48 21.02 8.61
CA SER A 223 40.52 20.07 8.99
C SER A 223 41.89 20.75 9.05
N VAL A 224 42.50 20.74 10.24
CA VAL A 224 43.87 21.20 10.45
C VAL A 224 44.84 20.34 9.65
N ALA A 225 45.79 20.99 8.93
CA ALA A 225 46.75 20.37 8.04
C ALA A 225 47.46 19.15 8.63
N ASP A 226 47.50 18.05 7.85
CA ASP A 226 48.20 16.80 8.19
C ASP A 226 49.73 17.00 8.22
N THR A 227 50.26 17.27 9.42
CA THR A 227 51.68 17.09 9.66
C THR A 227 51.94 15.67 10.20
N PRO A 228 53.07 15.01 9.87
CA PRO A 228 53.37 13.66 10.35
C PRO A 228 53.37 13.54 11.88
N GLU A 229 53.70 14.62 12.58
CA GLU A 229 53.69 14.68 14.05
C GLU A 229 52.26 14.69 14.60
N ALA A 230 51.35 15.44 13.98
CA ALA A 230 49.94 15.46 14.35
C ALA A 230 49.26 14.11 14.07
N ALA A 231 49.65 13.40 13.02
CA ALA A 231 49.15 12.06 12.73
C ALA A 231 49.57 11.04 13.81
N ALA A 232 50.86 11.09 14.25
CA ALA A 232 51.36 10.21 15.30
C ALA A 232 50.74 10.52 16.69
N GLU A 233 50.46 11.78 16.99
CA GLU A 233 49.73 12.17 18.21
C GLU A 233 48.29 11.69 18.20
N ARG A 234 47.58 11.78 17.05
CA ARG A 234 46.21 11.24 16.87
C ARG A 234 46.20 9.73 17.06
N GLU A 235 47.15 8.99 16.48
CA GLU A 235 47.23 7.53 16.62
C GLU A 235 47.48 7.11 18.08
N LEU A 236 48.38 7.82 18.79
CA LEU A 236 48.62 7.58 20.22
C LEU A 236 47.38 7.92 21.07
N ALA A 237 46.68 8.99 20.74
CA ALA A 237 45.42 9.34 21.41
C ALA A 237 44.31 8.30 21.16
N ALA A 238 44.17 7.83 19.92
CA ALA A 238 43.24 6.77 19.56
C ALA A 238 43.52 5.46 20.31
N SER A 239 44.80 5.06 20.39
CA SER A 239 45.22 3.88 21.18
C SER A 239 44.86 4.00 22.66
N ARG A 240 45.09 5.15 23.28
CA ARG A 240 44.72 5.40 24.68
C ARG A 240 43.22 5.39 24.90
N ARG A 241 42.43 5.93 23.95
CA ARG A 241 40.95 5.91 23.99
C ARG A 241 40.44 4.49 23.86
N ALA A 242 40.98 3.68 22.95
CA ALA A 242 40.66 2.27 22.82
C ALA A 242 40.91 1.49 24.11
N GLU A 243 42.06 1.67 24.76
CA GLU A 243 42.35 1.05 26.07
C GLU A 243 41.35 1.48 27.16
N GLN A 244 40.90 2.74 27.16
CA GLN A 244 39.92 3.22 28.12
C GLN A 244 38.55 2.62 27.82
N ALA A 245 38.14 2.50 26.53
CA ALA A 245 36.91 1.86 26.13
C ALA A 245 36.87 0.40 26.59
N ILE A 246 37.96 -0.36 26.38
CA ILE A 246 38.08 -1.75 26.85
C ILE A 246 37.89 -1.84 28.36
N LYS A 247 38.58 -0.98 29.13
CA LYS A 247 38.46 -0.97 30.60
C LYS A 247 37.03 -0.70 31.06
N ARG A 248 36.32 0.19 30.36
CA ARG A 248 34.89 0.49 30.64
C ARG A 248 34.01 -0.69 30.25
N ILE A 249 34.19 -1.25 29.06
CA ILE A 249 33.43 -2.44 28.58
C ILE A 249 33.62 -3.60 29.56
N ARG A 250 34.87 -3.92 29.95
CA ARG A 250 35.14 -4.99 30.94
C ARG A 250 34.41 -4.77 32.26
N ARG A 251 34.37 -3.51 32.75
CA ARG A 251 33.63 -3.17 33.98
C ARG A 251 32.12 -3.39 33.83
N GLU A 252 31.53 -2.97 32.68
CA GLU A 252 30.10 -3.16 32.44
C GLU A 252 29.74 -4.63 32.19
N LEU A 253 30.61 -5.40 31.52
CA LEU A 253 30.46 -6.85 31.41
C LEU A 253 30.49 -7.53 32.78
N GLY A 254 31.44 -7.14 33.67
CA GLY A 254 31.45 -7.60 35.05
C GLY A 254 30.20 -7.29 35.83
N ARG A 255 29.61 -6.09 35.63
CA ARG A 255 28.29 -5.76 36.19
C ARG A 255 27.18 -6.64 35.63
N THR A 256 27.21 -6.91 34.33
CA THR A 256 26.26 -7.81 33.67
C THR A 256 26.36 -9.22 34.23
N LEU A 257 27.58 -9.77 34.36
CA LEU A 257 27.79 -11.08 34.98
C LEU A 257 27.21 -11.16 36.39
N SER A 258 27.41 -10.10 37.19
CA SER A 258 26.92 -10.06 38.58
C SER A 258 25.38 -9.86 38.67
N ALA A 259 24.75 -9.26 37.66
CA ALA A 259 23.33 -8.94 37.64
C ALA A 259 22.48 -9.97 36.88
N ALA A 260 23.10 -10.78 36.02
CA ALA A 260 22.42 -11.77 35.19
C ALA A 260 21.68 -12.80 36.06
N ARG A 261 20.40 -13.00 35.73
CA ARG A 261 19.54 -13.99 36.42
C ARG A 261 19.47 -15.24 35.55
N THR A 262 20.48 -16.11 35.69
CA THR A 262 20.58 -17.37 34.98
C THR A 262 20.31 -18.55 35.93
N ILE A 263 19.81 -19.65 35.38
CA ILE A 263 19.61 -20.91 36.12
C ILE A 263 20.97 -21.62 36.29
N HIS A 264 21.80 -21.56 35.25
CA HIS A 264 23.13 -22.16 35.25
C HIS A 264 24.21 -21.10 35.41
N PRO A 265 25.39 -21.45 35.91
CA PRO A 265 26.52 -20.53 36.00
C PRO A 265 26.94 -20.10 34.59
N ILE A 266 27.36 -18.84 34.45
CA ILE A 266 27.94 -18.36 33.19
C ILE A 266 29.34 -18.93 33.04
N ALA A 267 29.52 -19.84 32.06
CA ALA A 267 30.76 -20.59 31.86
C ALA A 267 31.75 -19.81 30.97
N ALA A 268 31.27 -19.00 30.04
CA ALA A 268 32.12 -18.30 29.07
C ALA A 268 31.47 -17.01 28.57
N ILE A 269 32.32 -16.10 28.10
CA ILE A 269 31.95 -14.93 27.32
C ILE A 269 32.48 -15.13 25.90
N HIS A 270 31.58 -15.03 24.91
CA HIS A 270 31.97 -15.08 23.51
C HIS A 270 31.84 -13.70 22.89
N ALA A 271 32.94 -13.12 22.44
CA ALA A 271 33.03 -11.79 21.91
C ALA A 271 33.25 -11.77 20.39
N CYS A 272 32.56 -10.84 19.70
CA CYS A 272 32.72 -10.61 18.27
C CYS A 272 32.59 -9.09 17.96
N GLY A 273 32.67 -8.72 16.69
CA GLY A 273 32.65 -7.33 16.24
C GLY A 273 34.07 -6.73 16.12
N ALA A 274 34.26 -5.50 16.59
CA ALA A 274 35.57 -4.84 16.51
C ALA A 274 36.63 -5.60 17.32
N GLU A 275 37.83 -5.66 16.77
CA GLU A 275 38.97 -6.21 17.49
C GLU A 275 39.40 -5.22 18.58
N LEU A 276 39.30 -5.67 19.82
CA LEU A 276 39.75 -4.91 20.98
C LEU A 276 40.90 -5.67 21.68
N PRO A 277 42.15 -5.22 21.52
CA PRO A 277 43.27 -5.80 22.24
C PRO A 277 43.05 -5.79 23.75
N GLY A 278 43.26 -6.93 24.42
CA GLY A 278 43.06 -7.06 25.88
C GLY A 278 41.64 -7.35 26.35
N LEU A 279 40.73 -7.74 25.42
CA LEU A 279 39.43 -8.32 25.77
C LEU A 279 39.45 -9.84 25.58
N ILE A 280 39.83 -10.30 24.38
CA ILE A 280 39.88 -11.73 24.02
C ILE A 280 41.08 -12.39 24.65
N GLY A 281 40.93 -13.62 25.15
CA GLY A 281 41.95 -14.38 25.86
C GLY A 281 42.16 -13.97 27.33
N GLU A 282 41.39 -13.02 27.80
CA GLU A 282 41.38 -12.54 29.18
C GLU A 282 40.22 -13.16 29.99
N THR A 283 40.19 -12.89 31.29
CA THR A 283 39.09 -13.26 32.17
C THR A 283 38.41 -12.04 32.75
N ILE A 284 37.07 -12.13 32.93
CA ILE A 284 36.26 -11.11 33.61
C ILE A 284 35.54 -11.80 34.76
N GLN A 285 35.86 -11.46 36.01
CA GLN A 285 35.32 -12.15 37.20
C GLN A 285 35.42 -13.68 37.11
N ASP A 286 36.63 -14.16 36.74
CA ASP A 286 36.96 -15.58 36.56
C ASP A 286 36.25 -16.28 35.37
N VAL A 287 35.45 -15.57 34.58
CA VAL A 287 34.82 -16.09 33.37
C VAL A 287 35.73 -15.79 32.16
N PRO A 288 36.15 -16.80 31.38
CA PRO A 288 37.02 -16.62 30.23
C PRO A 288 36.31 -15.93 29.08
N VAL A 289 37.05 -15.12 28.30
CA VAL A 289 36.57 -14.44 27.10
C VAL A 289 37.18 -15.11 25.86
N TYR A 290 36.34 -15.65 25.02
CA TYR A 290 36.73 -16.28 23.75
C TYR A 290 36.23 -15.46 22.56
N VAL A 291 36.80 -15.67 21.39
CA VAL A 291 36.23 -15.20 20.13
C VAL A 291 34.97 -15.99 19.87
N LEU A 292 33.91 -15.32 19.44
CA LEU A 292 32.73 -15.98 18.90
C LEU A 292 33.07 -16.51 17.51
N ASP A 293 33.52 -17.75 17.44
CA ASP A 293 33.88 -18.43 16.20
C ASP A 293 32.71 -19.36 15.81
N CYS A 294 31.94 -18.93 14.82
CA CYS A 294 30.77 -19.65 14.31
C CYS A 294 31.12 -20.55 13.11
N PHE A 295 32.41 -20.75 12.81
CA PHE A 295 32.82 -21.54 11.66
C PHE A 295 32.91 -23.03 12.01
N GLU A 296 32.21 -23.86 11.25
CA GLU A 296 32.49 -25.28 11.18
C GLU A 296 33.70 -25.51 10.23
N GLU A 297 34.69 -26.31 10.63
CA GLU A 297 35.85 -26.63 9.83
C GLU A 297 35.52 -27.21 8.43
N ASP A 298 34.35 -27.82 8.26
CA ASP A 298 33.87 -28.40 7.00
C ASP A 298 33.17 -27.39 6.06
N SER A 299 32.89 -26.17 6.51
CA SER A 299 32.01 -25.22 5.76
C SER A 299 32.77 -24.29 4.79
N GLY A 300 34.07 -24.25 4.83
CA GLY A 300 34.89 -23.41 3.94
C GLY A 300 36.25 -23.07 4.52
N GLN A 301 37.05 -22.28 3.78
CA GLN A 301 38.35 -21.83 4.27
C GLN A 301 38.15 -20.93 5.50
N PRO A 302 38.98 -21.08 6.54
CA PRO A 302 38.97 -20.17 7.68
C PRO A 302 39.17 -18.74 7.19
N VAL A 303 38.29 -17.85 7.66
CA VAL A 303 38.33 -16.43 7.32
C VAL A 303 39.07 -15.73 8.44
N ASP A 304 40.24 -15.17 8.16
CA ASP A 304 40.97 -14.35 9.13
C ASP A 304 40.08 -13.17 9.55
N GLY A 305 39.95 -12.95 10.87
CA GLY A 305 39.10 -11.89 11.40
C GLY A 305 37.61 -12.18 11.36
N PHE A 306 37.17 -13.44 11.26
CA PHE A 306 35.76 -13.81 11.18
C PHE A 306 34.89 -13.23 12.31
N GLY A 307 35.42 -13.02 13.49
CA GLY A 307 34.74 -12.35 14.59
C GLY A 307 34.08 -11.02 14.18
N GLN A 308 34.64 -10.31 13.22
CA GLN A 308 34.07 -9.07 12.69
C GLN A 308 32.82 -9.33 11.80
N LEU A 309 32.75 -10.49 11.17
CA LEU A 309 31.72 -10.84 10.19
C LEU A 309 30.51 -11.52 10.81
N VAL A 310 30.51 -11.84 12.11
CA VAL A 310 29.50 -12.62 12.79
C VAL A 310 28.09 -12.03 12.61
N ALA A 311 27.94 -10.73 12.73
CA ALA A 311 26.63 -10.09 12.58
C ALA A 311 26.12 -10.17 11.12
N ALA A 312 27.00 -9.91 10.13
CA ALA A 312 26.64 -10.07 8.72
C ALA A 312 26.35 -11.54 8.37
N TYR A 313 27.10 -12.49 8.96
CA TYR A 313 26.82 -13.91 8.80
C TYR A 313 25.46 -14.30 9.35
N GLY A 314 25.09 -13.84 10.56
CA GLY A 314 23.77 -14.06 11.16
C GLY A 314 22.63 -13.54 10.30
N GLY A 315 22.77 -12.34 9.75
CA GLY A 315 21.82 -11.78 8.78
C GLY A 315 21.69 -12.64 7.51
N GLY A 316 22.81 -13.15 7.02
CA GLY A 316 22.83 -14.08 5.89
C GLY A 316 22.08 -15.38 6.19
N LEU A 317 22.19 -15.92 7.42
CA LEU A 317 21.44 -17.09 7.87
C LEU A 317 19.93 -16.85 7.86
N ALA A 318 19.48 -15.68 8.28
CA ALA A 318 18.06 -15.28 8.22
C ALA A 318 17.54 -15.30 6.78
N GLY A 319 18.34 -14.88 5.80
CA GLY A 319 18.00 -14.94 4.38
C GLY A 319 17.92 -16.36 3.79
N LEU A 320 18.53 -17.35 4.44
CA LEU A 320 18.42 -18.77 4.10
C LEU A 320 17.40 -19.54 4.95
N GLU A 321 16.61 -18.84 5.79
CA GLU A 321 15.70 -19.45 6.77
C GLU A 321 16.45 -20.42 7.74
N ALA A 322 17.71 -20.15 7.97
CA ALA A 322 18.58 -20.92 8.85
C ALA A 322 18.75 -20.29 10.24
N ALA A 323 18.21 -19.10 10.44
CA ALA A 323 18.28 -18.35 11.69
C ALA A 323 17.21 -18.85 12.67
N PRO A 324 17.60 -19.29 13.90
CA PRO A 324 16.63 -19.73 14.91
C PRO A 324 15.75 -18.61 15.46
N MET A 325 16.26 -17.37 15.46
CA MET A 325 15.59 -16.19 16.02
C MET A 325 15.73 -14.97 15.08
N PRO A 326 15.13 -15.01 13.88
CA PRO A 326 15.24 -13.89 12.95
C PRO A 326 14.51 -12.67 13.51
N GLY A 327 15.13 -11.49 13.40
CA GLY A 327 14.48 -10.21 13.69
C GLY A 327 13.68 -9.73 12.49
N HIS A 328 12.58 -9.00 12.76
CA HIS A 328 11.67 -8.46 11.76
C HIS A 328 11.43 -6.97 12.00
N LEU A 329 12.34 -6.12 11.55
CA LEU A 329 12.25 -4.67 11.74
C LEU A 329 11.66 -3.95 10.53
N ARG A 330 11.53 -4.59 9.37
CA ARG A 330 10.82 -4.00 8.22
C ARG A 330 9.32 -4.19 8.34
N ARG A 331 8.71 -3.37 9.19
CA ARG A 331 7.27 -3.37 9.49
C ARG A 331 6.63 -2.03 9.14
N GLU A 332 5.32 -1.98 9.16
CA GLU A 332 4.53 -0.75 8.92
C GLU A 332 4.92 -0.08 7.59
N GLU A 333 5.28 1.20 7.61
CA GLU A 333 5.68 1.97 6.42
C GLU A 333 7.01 1.49 5.82
N LEU A 334 7.84 0.80 6.62
CA LEU A 334 9.15 0.28 6.20
C LEU A 334 9.07 -1.14 5.64
N LYS A 335 7.86 -1.70 5.57
CA LYS A 335 7.66 -3.04 5.02
C LYS A 335 8.22 -3.13 3.60
N PHE A 336 8.95 -4.21 3.33
CA PHE A 336 9.41 -4.50 1.97
C PHE A 336 8.18 -4.71 1.06
N THR A 337 8.09 -3.91 0.03
CA THR A 337 7.08 -4.08 -1.02
C THR A 337 7.79 -4.54 -2.29
N GLY A 338 7.68 -5.81 -2.61
CA GLY A 338 8.27 -6.37 -3.81
C GLY A 338 7.77 -5.66 -5.07
N THR A 339 8.56 -5.72 -6.15
CA THR A 339 8.20 -5.10 -7.45
C THR A 339 6.82 -5.55 -7.94
N TRP A 340 6.42 -6.79 -7.65
CA TRP A 340 5.10 -7.31 -7.98
C TRP A 340 3.99 -6.72 -7.11
N GLU A 341 4.21 -6.54 -5.82
CA GLU A 341 3.24 -5.90 -4.92
C GLU A 341 3.02 -4.43 -5.30
N ARG A 342 4.07 -3.72 -5.71
CA ARG A 342 3.98 -2.34 -6.22
C ARG A 342 3.17 -2.24 -7.53
N LEU A 343 3.20 -3.30 -8.35
CA LEU A 343 2.46 -3.38 -9.62
C LEU A 343 1.07 -4.00 -9.48
N GLU A 344 0.78 -4.68 -8.39
CA GLU A 344 -0.47 -5.41 -8.19
C GLU A 344 -1.69 -4.48 -8.30
N PHE A 345 -1.67 -3.36 -7.59
CA PHE A 345 -2.76 -2.40 -7.61
C PHE A 345 -2.99 -1.74 -8.98
N PRO A 346 -1.98 -1.16 -9.67
CA PRO A 346 -2.18 -0.63 -11.01
C PRO A 346 -2.54 -1.72 -12.04
N LEU A 347 -2.01 -2.93 -11.89
CA LEU A 347 -2.36 -4.05 -12.77
C LEU A 347 -3.80 -4.53 -12.53
N ALA A 348 -4.26 -4.56 -11.28
CA ALA A 348 -5.64 -4.87 -10.93
C ALA A 348 -6.62 -3.84 -11.53
N ILE A 349 -6.30 -2.55 -11.46
CA ILE A 349 -7.09 -1.50 -12.12
C ILE A 349 -7.11 -1.69 -13.64
N ALA A 350 -5.95 -1.91 -14.26
CA ALA A 350 -5.84 -2.11 -15.69
C ALA A 350 -6.64 -3.34 -16.17
N THR A 351 -6.54 -4.47 -15.45
CA THR A 351 -7.31 -5.69 -15.77
C THR A 351 -8.80 -5.48 -15.58
N MET A 352 -9.23 -4.76 -14.55
CA MET A 352 -10.64 -4.43 -14.32
C MET A 352 -11.20 -3.52 -15.42
N LEU A 353 -10.43 -2.51 -15.88
CA LEU A 353 -10.82 -1.65 -16.99
C LEU A 353 -10.93 -2.43 -18.31
N ILE A 354 -9.96 -3.30 -18.60
CA ILE A 354 -9.98 -4.15 -19.79
C ILE A 354 -11.19 -5.10 -19.73
N ALA A 355 -11.42 -5.76 -18.60
CA ALA A 355 -12.55 -6.66 -18.41
C ALA A 355 -13.89 -5.94 -18.59
N THR A 356 -14.01 -4.72 -18.04
CA THR A 356 -15.21 -3.88 -18.20
C THR A 356 -15.42 -3.50 -19.67
N LEU A 357 -14.37 -3.06 -20.37
CA LEU A 357 -14.42 -2.73 -21.79
C LEU A 357 -14.84 -3.94 -22.63
N LEU A 358 -14.21 -5.09 -22.40
CA LEU A 358 -14.58 -6.33 -23.09
C LEU A 358 -16.00 -6.78 -22.77
N GLY A 359 -16.44 -6.61 -21.52
CA GLY A 359 -17.82 -6.88 -21.11
C GLY A 359 -18.84 -6.00 -21.86
N VAL A 360 -18.56 -4.70 -21.94
CA VAL A 360 -19.41 -3.75 -22.71
C VAL A 360 -19.42 -4.12 -24.19
N LEU A 361 -18.27 -4.37 -24.80
CA LEU A 361 -18.20 -4.81 -26.19
C LEU A 361 -18.96 -6.11 -26.44
N ASN A 362 -18.83 -7.08 -25.53
CA ASN A 362 -19.58 -8.35 -25.62
C ASN A 362 -21.10 -8.13 -25.53
N ILE A 363 -21.55 -7.24 -24.63
CA ILE A 363 -22.98 -6.90 -24.52
C ILE A 363 -23.50 -6.28 -25.83
N PHE A 364 -22.72 -5.35 -26.43
CA PHE A 364 -23.11 -4.75 -27.71
C PHE A 364 -23.17 -5.79 -28.82
N GLN A 365 -22.13 -6.62 -28.98
CA GLN A 365 -22.09 -7.69 -29.97
C GLN A 365 -23.22 -8.72 -29.75
N HIS A 366 -23.48 -9.10 -28.49
CA HIS A 366 -24.53 -10.05 -28.17
C HIS A 366 -25.93 -9.48 -28.49
N ARG A 367 -26.17 -8.21 -28.18
CA ARG A 367 -27.43 -7.54 -28.56
C ARG A 367 -27.60 -7.49 -30.08
N GLU A 368 -26.55 -7.21 -30.80
CA GLU A 368 -26.56 -7.18 -32.24
C GLU A 368 -26.84 -8.59 -32.81
N LEU A 369 -26.08 -9.62 -32.38
CA LEU A 369 -26.30 -11.01 -32.75
C LEU A 369 -27.70 -11.50 -32.41
N THR A 370 -28.19 -11.23 -31.20
CA THR A 370 -29.54 -11.67 -30.78
C THR A 370 -30.63 -11.01 -31.63
N SER A 371 -30.41 -9.76 -32.06
CA SER A 371 -31.35 -9.09 -32.94
C SER A 371 -31.39 -9.75 -34.34
N TYR A 372 -30.26 -10.24 -34.82
CA TYR A 372 -30.18 -10.97 -36.10
C TYR A 372 -30.66 -12.42 -36.00
N GLU A 373 -30.39 -13.11 -34.89
CA GLU A 373 -30.81 -14.50 -34.65
C GLU A 373 -32.33 -14.63 -34.45
N GLN A 374 -32.92 -13.65 -33.72
CA GLN A 374 -34.35 -13.70 -33.35
C GLN A 374 -35.29 -13.46 -34.54
N TYR A 375 -34.80 -12.67 -35.52
CA TYR A 375 -35.56 -12.35 -36.73
C TYR A 375 -34.58 -12.39 -37.92
N GLY A 376 -34.52 -13.48 -38.63
CA GLY A 376 -33.66 -13.58 -39.83
C GLY A 376 -33.90 -12.39 -40.76
N ALA A 377 -32.89 -12.01 -41.52
CA ALA A 377 -32.94 -10.85 -42.40
C ALA A 377 -34.15 -10.83 -43.34
N ARG A 378 -34.59 -11.99 -43.73
CA ARG A 378 -35.82 -12.17 -44.54
C ARG A 378 -37.09 -11.73 -43.82
N TRP A 379 -37.17 -11.93 -42.48
CA TRP A 379 -38.29 -11.47 -41.67
C TRP A 379 -38.35 -9.95 -41.62
N TYR A 380 -37.21 -9.27 -41.46
CA TYR A 380 -37.16 -7.81 -41.47
C TYR A 380 -37.60 -7.25 -42.82
N LEU A 381 -37.16 -7.80 -43.91
CA LEU A 381 -37.58 -7.38 -45.24
C LEU A 381 -39.09 -7.56 -45.44
N GLN A 382 -39.62 -8.72 -45.10
CA GLN A 382 -41.08 -8.98 -45.17
C GLN A 382 -41.89 -8.07 -44.26
N SER A 383 -41.36 -7.78 -43.05
CA SER A 383 -41.98 -6.89 -42.09
C SER A 383 -42.03 -5.44 -42.63
N VAL A 384 -40.92 -4.94 -43.15
CA VAL A 384 -40.84 -3.60 -43.76
C VAL A 384 -41.76 -3.53 -44.96
N ASN A 385 -41.72 -4.53 -45.85
CA ASN A 385 -42.56 -4.60 -47.02
C ASN A 385 -44.06 -4.56 -46.61
N SER A 386 -44.46 -5.37 -45.65
CA SER A 386 -45.85 -5.41 -45.16
C SER A 386 -46.30 -4.11 -44.48
N HIS A 387 -45.39 -3.37 -43.80
CA HIS A 387 -45.71 -2.08 -43.20
C HIS A 387 -45.80 -0.94 -44.21
N VAL A 388 -44.90 -0.93 -45.19
CA VAL A 388 -44.86 0.16 -46.20
C VAL A 388 -45.93 -0.03 -47.24
N PHE A 389 -46.03 -1.20 -47.85
CA PHE A 389 -46.93 -1.46 -49.00
C PHE A 389 -48.22 -2.21 -48.60
N GLY A 390 -48.25 -2.84 -47.42
CA GLY A 390 -49.31 -3.69 -46.97
C GLY A 390 -49.30 -5.08 -47.58
N ASP A 391 -50.14 -5.98 -47.07
CA ASP A 391 -50.34 -7.32 -47.60
C ASP A 391 -51.76 -7.39 -48.19
N LEU A 392 -51.83 -7.12 -49.46
CA LEU A 392 -53.10 -7.13 -50.21
C LEU A 392 -53.81 -8.49 -50.17
N LYS A 393 -53.03 -9.59 -50.04
CA LYS A 393 -53.59 -10.95 -49.93
C LYS A 393 -54.28 -11.19 -48.57
N LYS A 394 -53.83 -10.49 -47.55
CA LYS A 394 -54.38 -10.56 -46.17
C LYS A 394 -55.28 -9.38 -45.82
N GLY A 395 -55.57 -8.49 -46.78
CA GLY A 395 -56.42 -7.31 -46.58
C GLY A 395 -55.82 -6.26 -45.61
N LYS A 396 -54.52 -6.29 -45.35
CA LYS A 396 -53.81 -5.31 -44.55
C LYS A 396 -53.32 -4.17 -45.43
N ARG A 397 -53.66 -2.93 -45.06
CA ARG A 397 -53.20 -1.71 -45.73
C ARG A 397 -51.91 -1.24 -45.10
N GLY A 398 -50.87 -0.94 -45.93
CA GLY A 398 -49.64 -0.31 -45.50
C GLY A 398 -49.74 1.22 -45.42
N TYR A 399 -48.68 1.88 -45.01
CA TYR A 399 -48.58 3.35 -44.91
C TYR A 399 -48.72 4.05 -46.26
N LEU A 400 -48.30 3.40 -47.34
CA LEU A 400 -48.41 3.93 -48.71
C LEU A 400 -49.66 3.43 -49.47
N TYR A 401 -50.68 2.97 -48.78
CA TYR A 401 -51.92 2.50 -49.45
C TYR A 401 -53.05 3.53 -49.35
N PRO A 402 -53.73 3.86 -50.44
CA PRO A 402 -53.50 3.38 -51.81
C PRO A 402 -52.19 3.93 -52.36
N VAL A 403 -51.38 3.08 -52.97
CA VAL A 403 -50.15 3.49 -53.67
C VAL A 403 -50.62 4.46 -54.77
N PRO A 404 -50.24 5.76 -54.75
CA PRO A 404 -50.40 6.63 -55.88
C PRO A 404 -49.70 5.91 -57.07
N ASP A 405 -50.28 6.00 -58.24
CA ASP A 405 -49.82 5.22 -59.38
C ASP A 405 -48.28 5.29 -59.49
N ALA A 406 -47.58 4.21 -59.12
CA ALA A 406 -46.14 4.19 -58.93
C ALA A 406 -45.38 4.48 -60.23
N SER A 407 -46.11 4.50 -61.34
CA SER A 407 -45.62 4.91 -62.64
C SER A 407 -45.38 6.42 -62.81
N GLU A 408 -46.04 7.24 -61.95
CA GLU A 408 -45.92 8.71 -62.03
C GLU A 408 -44.88 9.29 -61.06
N ASP A 409 -44.49 8.55 -59.99
CA ASP A 409 -43.46 8.98 -59.04
C ASP A 409 -42.22 8.12 -59.18
N ALA A 410 -41.19 8.69 -59.84
CA ALA A 410 -39.91 8.01 -60.10
C ALA A 410 -39.19 7.56 -58.79
N PHE A 411 -39.46 8.20 -57.66
CA PHE A 411 -38.91 7.84 -56.35
C PHE A 411 -39.56 6.58 -55.80
N LEU A 412 -40.89 6.53 -55.81
CA LEU A 412 -41.67 5.39 -55.32
C LEU A 412 -41.47 4.16 -56.22
N ALA A 413 -41.45 4.34 -57.53
CA ALA A 413 -41.16 3.26 -58.47
C ALA A 413 -39.72 2.72 -58.30
N GLY A 414 -38.73 3.57 -58.13
CA GLY A 414 -37.36 3.18 -57.86
C GLY A 414 -37.16 2.49 -56.51
N PHE A 415 -37.90 2.90 -55.50
CA PHE A 415 -37.89 2.29 -54.16
C PHE A 415 -38.52 0.90 -54.19
N GLN A 416 -39.71 0.77 -54.80
CA GLN A 416 -40.43 -0.49 -54.95
C GLN A 416 -39.62 -1.51 -55.79
N ALA A 417 -39.03 -1.09 -56.90
CA ALA A 417 -38.21 -1.95 -57.74
C ALA A 417 -36.97 -2.47 -57.00
N ARG A 418 -36.34 -1.65 -56.19
CA ARG A 418 -35.19 -2.08 -55.34
C ARG A 418 -35.62 -3.05 -54.27
N PHE A 419 -36.80 -2.85 -53.64
CA PHE A 419 -37.32 -3.71 -52.62
C PHE A 419 -37.70 -5.08 -53.19
N GLU A 420 -38.39 -5.13 -54.35
CA GLU A 420 -38.73 -6.34 -55.06
C GLU A 420 -37.47 -7.05 -55.59
N GLY A 421 -36.48 -6.30 -56.08
CA GLY A 421 -35.19 -6.83 -56.49
C GLY A 421 -34.40 -7.45 -55.36
N ALA A 422 -34.45 -6.84 -54.16
CA ALA A 422 -33.82 -7.40 -52.97
C ALA A 422 -34.55 -8.67 -52.50
N GLU A 423 -35.87 -8.71 -52.57
CA GLU A 423 -36.68 -9.86 -52.15
C GLU A 423 -36.52 -11.04 -53.15
N SER A 424 -36.46 -10.77 -54.45
CA SER A 424 -36.34 -11.80 -55.47
C SER A 424 -34.98 -12.47 -55.56
N ASN A 425 -33.91 -11.76 -55.20
CA ASN A 425 -32.55 -12.24 -55.21
C ASN A 425 -32.05 -12.71 -53.85
N TRP A 426 -32.93 -12.91 -52.91
CA TRP A 426 -32.60 -13.29 -51.55
C TRP A 426 -32.35 -14.80 -51.43
N GLU A 427 -31.12 -15.18 -51.29
CA GLU A 427 -30.69 -16.55 -50.97
C GLU A 427 -30.20 -16.61 -49.52
N GLY A 428 -31.03 -17.15 -48.62
CA GLY A 428 -30.66 -17.36 -47.21
C GLY A 428 -30.68 -16.09 -46.35
N ASP A 429 -29.80 -16.05 -45.36
CA ASP A 429 -29.62 -14.92 -44.41
C ASP A 429 -28.59 -13.93 -44.96
N ASP A 430 -28.90 -13.25 -46.06
CA ASP A 430 -28.03 -12.21 -46.61
C ASP A 430 -28.19 -10.86 -45.88
N TYR A 431 -27.44 -10.67 -44.81
CA TYR A 431 -27.43 -9.43 -44.03
C TYR A 431 -26.86 -8.21 -44.80
N ASP A 432 -26.05 -8.43 -45.84
CA ASP A 432 -25.53 -7.34 -46.67
C ASP A 432 -26.64 -6.70 -47.51
N ALA A 433 -27.58 -7.49 -48.00
CA ALA A 433 -28.73 -6.98 -48.70
C ALA A 433 -29.65 -6.16 -47.78
N LEU A 434 -29.86 -6.62 -46.54
CA LEU A 434 -30.59 -5.89 -45.50
C LEU A 434 -29.89 -4.57 -45.12
N ALA A 435 -28.59 -4.58 -44.93
CA ALA A 435 -27.78 -3.38 -44.65
C ALA A 435 -27.87 -2.34 -45.76
N ARG A 436 -27.79 -2.78 -47.04
CA ARG A 436 -27.95 -1.90 -48.21
C ARG A 436 -29.35 -1.28 -48.26
N LEU A 437 -30.39 -2.06 -47.90
CA LEU A 437 -31.76 -1.58 -47.86
C LEU A 437 -31.97 -0.59 -46.71
N ALA A 438 -31.44 -0.90 -45.53
CA ALA A 438 -31.45 0.01 -44.37
C ALA A 438 -30.77 1.36 -44.64
N ASP A 439 -29.63 1.34 -45.31
CA ASP A 439 -28.93 2.55 -45.73
C ASP A 439 -29.71 3.35 -46.81
N HIS A 440 -30.39 2.67 -47.72
CA HIS A 440 -31.26 3.33 -48.69
C HIS A 440 -32.48 3.98 -48.01
N LEU A 441 -33.12 3.27 -47.10
CA LEU A 441 -34.25 3.80 -46.32
C LEU A 441 -33.81 5.01 -45.44
N GLY A 442 -32.63 4.90 -44.81
CA GLY A 442 -32.07 6.00 -44.04
C GLY A 442 -31.74 7.24 -44.87
N ARG A 443 -31.32 7.09 -46.14
CA ARG A 443 -31.13 8.20 -47.08
C ARG A 443 -32.47 8.81 -47.48
N ALA A 444 -33.43 7.98 -47.87
CA ALA A 444 -34.75 8.42 -48.24
C ALA A 444 -35.46 9.16 -47.10
N ASN A 445 -35.35 8.66 -45.88
CA ASN A 445 -35.92 9.31 -44.69
C ASN A 445 -35.29 10.69 -44.45
N ARG A 446 -33.95 10.82 -44.55
CA ARG A 446 -33.26 12.11 -44.44
C ARG A 446 -33.68 13.13 -45.51
N ASP A 447 -33.92 12.66 -46.74
CA ASP A 447 -34.35 13.53 -47.82
C ASP A 447 -35.80 13.96 -47.62
N LEU A 448 -36.65 13.09 -47.10
CA LEU A 448 -38.05 13.42 -46.68
C LEU A 448 -38.04 14.42 -45.50
N GLU A 449 -37.23 14.19 -44.48
CA GLU A 449 -37.10 15.10 -43.34
C GLU A 449 -36.60 16.48 -43.77
N LYS A 450 -35.63 16.58 -44.70
CA LYS A 450 -35.23 17.85 -45.32
C LYS A 450 -36.35 18.53 -46.09
N SER A 451 -37.16 17.77 -46.84
CA SER A 451 -38.27 18.32 -47.63
C SER A 451 -39.42 18.78 -46.76
N LEU A 452 -39.65 18.13 -45.62
CA LEU A 452 -40.68 18.47 -44.65
C LEU A 452 -40.28 19.57 -43.66
N GLY A 453 -38.99 19.95 -43.62
CA GLY A 453 -38.50 20.99 -42.72
C GLY A 453 -38.46 20.58 -41.23
N THR A 454 -38.48 19.28 -40.94
CA THR A 454 -38.62 18.75 -39.57
C THR A 454 -37.31 18.49 -38.87
N LEU A 455 -36.16 18.98 -39.41
CA LEU A 455 -34.81 18.66 -38.86
C LEU A 455 -34.38 19.56 -37.66
N THR A 456 -35.32 20.26 -37.00
CA THR A 456 -34.87 21.26 -36.02
C THR A 456 -35.29 21.05 -34.56
N ASP A 457 -36.13 20.11 -34.19
CA ASP A 457 -36.56 20.05 -32.78
C ASP A 457 -36.69 18.63 -32.20
N PHE A 458 -35.54 17.92 -32.09
CA PHE A 458 -35.45 16.86 -31.08
C PHE A 458 -34.79 17.47 -29.84
N THR A 459 -35.58 17.92 -28.88
CA THR A 459 -35.11 18.18 -27.53
C THR A 459 -34.58 16.89 -26.95
N GLN A 460 -33.32 16.90 -26.49
CA GLN A 460 -32.73 15.74 -25.82
C GLN A 460 -33.54 15.46 -24.54
N PRO A 461 -33.95 14.20 -24.29
CA PRO A 461 -34.69 13.88 -23.07
C PRO A 461 -33.87 14.26 -21.83
N GLN A 462 -34.50 15.00 -20.92
CA GLN A 462 -33.84 15.45 -19.69
C GLN A 462 -33.46 14.27 -18.79
N SER A 463 -32.27 14.28 -18.24
CA SER A 463 -31.75 13.22 -17.39
C SER A 463 -32.49 13.16 -16.04
N ALA A 464 -33.23 12.09 -15.81
CA ALA A 464 -33.85 11.81 -14.51
C ALA A 464 -32.84 11.67 -13.37
N PHE A 465 -31.64 11.15 -13.67
CA PHE A 465 -30.55 11.04 -12.70
C PHE A 465 -30.01 12.43 -12.31
N THR A 466 -29.79 13.31 -13.27
CA THR A 466 -29.33 14.67 -13.01
C THR A 466 -30.36 15.43 -12.17
N ALA A 467 -31.64 15.33 -12.50
CA ALA A 467 -32.72 15.95 -11.72
C ALA A 467 -32.74 15.44 -10.26
N ALA A 468 -32.59 14.13 -10.05
CA ALA A 468 -32.49 13.56 -8.71
C ALA A 468 -31.28 14.09 -7.95
N THR A 469 -30.12 14.20 -8.61
CA THR A 469 -28.88 14.71 -8.01
C THR A 469 -29.01 16.18 -7.61
N LEU A 470 -29.66 17.01 -8.41
CA LEU A 470 -29.93 18.42 -8.09
C LEU A 470 -30.79 18.59 -6.82
N VAL A 471 -31.79 17.76 -6.65
CA VAL A 471 -32.63 17.79 -5.44
C VAL A 471 -31.85 17.28 -4.23
N LEU A 472 -31.03 16.24 -4.41
CA LEU A 472 -30.20 15.67 -3.33
C LEU A 472 -29.08 16.61 -2.89
N SER A 473 -28.49 17.43 -3.80
CA SER A 473 -27.46 18.39 -3.44
C SER A 473 -27.98 19.43 -2.44
N VAL A 474 -29.22 19.88 -2.58
CA VAL A 474 -29.84 20.80 -1.62
C VAL A 474 -30.00 20.18 -0.23
N LEU A 475 -30.29 18.88 -0.16
CA LEU A 475 -30.34 18.15 1.13
C LEU A 475 -28.95 18.00 1.73
N ASP A 476 -27.95 17.69 0.92
CA ASP A 476 -26.56 17.48 1.36
C ASP A 476 -25.95 18.78 1.88
N GLU A 477 -26.07 19.87 1.16
CA GLU A 477 -25.61 21.19 1.59
C GLU A 477 -26.18 21.64 2.94
N ASN A 478 -27.38 21.19 3.28
CA ASN A 478 -28.07 21.56 4.50
C ASN A 478 -28.19 20.40 5.51
N MET A 479 -27.41 19.35 5.36
CA MET A 479 -27.52 18.13 6.16
C MET A 479 -27.36 18.38 7.66
N ASN A 480 -26.42 19.23 8.04
CA ASN A 480 -26.19 19.58 9.44
C ASN A 480 -27.30 20.46 10.03
N LYS A 481 -28.02 21.22 9.22
CA LYS A 481 -29.06 22.16 9.65
C LYS A 481 -30.42 21.50 9.78
N TRP A 482 -30.80 20.64 8.84
CA TRP A 482 -32.14 20.05 8.79
C TRP A 482 -32.18 18.58 9.21
N ARG A 483 -31.02 17.93 9.34
CA ARG A 483 -30.86 16.51 9.67
C ARG A 483 -31.83 15.62 8.87
N PRO A 484 -31.86 15.73 7.51
CA PRO A 484 -32.76 14.96 6.68
C PRO A 484 -32.31 13.51 6.59
N SER A 485 -33.27 12.60 6.47
CA SER A 485 -33.04 11.20 6.13
C SER A 485 -33.91 10.82 4.94
N LEU A 486 -33.27 10.42 3.86
CA LEU A 486 -33.94 9.99 2.64
C LEU A 486 -34.35 8.52 2.79
N ARG A 487 -35.66 8.23 2.63
CA ARG A 487 -36.18 6.86 2.61
C ARG A 487 -36.37 6.32 1.21
N ARG A 488 -36.87 7.16 0.29
CA ARG A 488 -37.07 6.78 -1.09
C ARG A 488 -36.93 7.98 -2.00
N ILE A 489 -36.37 7.75 -3.18
CA ILE A 489 -36.36 8.69 -4.29
C ILE A 489 -36.76 7.98 -5.58
N GLN A 490 -37.60 8.63 -6.36
CA GLN A 490 -37.98 8.18 -7.68
C GLN A 490 -38.00 9.38 -8.61
N ALA A 491 -37.32 9.30 -9.75
CA ALA A 491 -37.29 10.33 -10.76
C ALA A 491 -37.83 9.78 -12.07
N VAL A 492 -38.80 10.45 -12.67
CA VAL A 492 -39.50 10.03 -13.90
C VAL A 492 -39.50 11.20 -14.87
N TYR A 493 -38.92 11.01 -16.04
CA TYR A 493 -39.00 11.97 -17.14
C TYR A 493 -40.43 12.10 -17.66
N GLN A 494 -40.86 13.33 -17.84
CA GLN A 494 -42.18 13.69 -18.38
C GLN A 494 -41.99 14.50 -19.66
N PRO A 495 -42.17 13.87 -20.83
CA PRO A 495 -42.10 14.60 -22.09
C PRO A 495 -43.28 15.59 -22.19
N SER A 496 -43.01 16.74 -22.72
CA SER A 496 -44.04 17.74 -23.02
C SER A 496 -45.04 17.18 -24.02
N ARG A 497 -46.33 17.41 -23.75
CA ARG A 497 -47.41 17.06 -24.67
C ARG A 497 -47.82 18.21 -25.61
N SER A 498 -47.18 19.33 -25.51
CA SER A 498 -47.56 20.55 -26.23
C SER A 498 -46.29 21.41 -26.51
N ASN A 499 -46.19 21.96 -27.72
CA ASN A 499 -45.11 22.91 -28.12
C ASN A 499 -45.03 24.19 -27.27
N LYS A 500 -45.74 24.28 -26.16
CA LYS A 500 -45.78 25.45 -25.25
C LYS A 500 -45.25 25.14 -23.84
N GLN A 501 -44.90 23.92 -23.57
CA GLN A 501 -44.37 23.52 -22.26
C GLN A 501 -43.04 22.80 -22.46
N ASP A 502 -42.04 23.15 -21.69
CA ASP A 502 -40.74 22.49 -21.72
C ASP A 502 -40.84 21.08 -21.09
N ASP A 503 -39.98 20.19 -21.55
CA ASP A 503 -39.80 18.86 -20.94
C ASP A 503 -39.37 19.02 -19.48
N SER A 504 -39.79 18.09 -18.64
CA SER A 504 -39.47 18.14 -17.21
C SER A 504 -39.25 16.77 -16.60
N VAL A 505 -38.64 16.72 -15.44
CA VAL A 505 -38.48 15.50 -14.65
C VAL A 505 -39.20 15.65 -13.32
N LYS A 506 -40.10 14.70 -13.04
CA LYS A 506 -40.76 14.62 -11.74
C LYS A 506 -39.97 13.77 -10.78
N VAL A 507 -39.45 14.38 -9.72
CA VAL A 507 -38.73 13.71 -8.62
C VAL A 507 -39.72 13.56 -7.45
N THR A 508 -39.90 12.34 -6.96
CA THR A 508 -40.77 12.04 -5.82
C THR A 508 -39.92 11.52 -4.67
N LEU A 509 -40.07 12.11 -3.48
CA LEU A 509 -39.25 11.84 -2.31
C LEU A 509 -40.10 11.38 -1.12
N ASP A 510 -39.55 10.42 -0.35
CA ASP A 510 -39.97 10.15 1.01
C ASP A 510 -38.84 10.57 1.95
N LEU A 511 -39.07 11.57 2.79
CA LEU A 511 -38.08 12.20 3.65
C LEU A 511 -38.52 12.16 5.11
N VAL A 512 -37.55 12.05 5.99
CA VAL A 512 -37.71 12.26 7.44
C VAL A 512 -36.81 13.41 7.83
N PHE A 513 -37.36 14.40 8.53
CA PHE A 513 -36.60 15.48 9.15
C PHE A 513 -36.55 15.22 10.66
N PHE A 514 -35.35 15.13 11.20
CA PHE A 514 -35.12 14.93 12.64
C PHE A 514 -34.84 16.26 13.34
N ALA A 515 -35.48 16.47 14.48
CA ALA A 515 -35.22 17.61 15.38
C ALA A 515 -35.55 17.23 16.81
N GLU A 516 -35.36 18.14 17.75
CA GLU A 516 -35.69 17.90 19.16
C GLU A 516 -37.19 17.78 19.40
N ASP A 517 -38.01 18.44 18.56
CA ASP A 517 -39.45 18.32 18.58
C ASP A 517 -40.05 18.33 17.16
N THR A 518 -41.32 17.98 17.02
CA THR A 518 -42.06 17.91 15.74
C THR A 518 -42.31 19.29 15.12
N VAL A 519 -42.34 20.34 15.91
CA VAL A 519 -42.52 21.74 15.44
C VAL A 519 -41.28 22.22 14.73
N GLU A 520 -40.11 21.94 15.32
CA GLU A 520 -38.82 22.27 14.73
C GLU A 520 -38.59 21.44 13.45
N ALA A 521 -38.90 20.15 13.49
CA ALA A 521 -38.80 19.27 12.32
C ALA A 521 -39.73 19.75 11.16
N SER A 522 -40.92 20.23 11.46
CA SER A 522 -41.81 20.83 10.47
C SER A 522 -41.23 22.13 9.88
N ARG A 523 -40.56 22.94 10.67
CA ARG A 523 -39.84 24.13 10.17
C ARG A 523 -38.68 23.75 9.26
N HIS A 524 -37.99 22.65 9.53
CA HIS A 524 -36.93 22.14 8.66
C HIS A 524 -37.51 21.74 7.29
N TYR A 525 -38.67 21.10 7.27
CA TYR A 525 -39.38 20.75 6.04
C TYR A 525 -39.80 22.01 5.26
N GLU A 526 -40.40 23.01 5.93
CA GLU A 526 -40.76 24.29 5.30
C GLU A 526 -39.53 25.01 4.73
N ALA A 527 -38.41 25.04 5.47
CA ALA A 527 -37.17 25.62 5.03
C ALA A 527 -36.58 24.88 3.82
N PHE A 528 -36.72 23.57 3.76
CA PHE A 528 -36.34 22.77 2.59
C PHE A 528 -37.17 23.18 1.36
N LEU A 529 -38.50 23.26 1.46
CA LEU A 529 -39.35 23.68 0.38
C LEU A 529 -39.06 25.09 -0.11
N ALA A 530 -38.82 26.02 0.82
CA ALA A 530 -38.42 27.39 0.49
C ALA A 530 -37.08 27.45 -0.27
N THR A 531 -36.11 26.62 0.15
CA THR A 531 -34.80 26.56 -0.51
C THR A 531 -34.91 25.94 -1.92
N ILE A 532 -35.69 24.88 -2.09
CA ILE A 532 -35.96 24.26 -3.40
C ILE A 532 -36.64 25.26 -4.33
N SER A 533 -37.65 26.01 -3.85
CA SER A 533 -38.37 27.00 -4.66
C SER A 533 -37.48 28.13 -5.15
N GLY A 534 -36.37 28.41 -4.47
CA GLY A 534 -35.38 29.40 -4.89
C GLY A 534 -34.38 28.91 -5.94
N GLN A 535 -34.43 27.64 -6.32
CA GLN A 535 -33.46 27.08 -7.28
C GLN A 535 -33.88 27.38 -8.74
N PRO A 536 -32.94 27.70 -9.62
CA PRO A 536 -33.23 28.06 -11.03
C PRO A 536 -33.83 26.90 -11.83
N TRP A 537 -33.60 25.67 -11.43
CA TRP A 537 -34.09 24.45 -12.07
C TRP A 537 -35.44 23.97 -11.52
N HIS A 538 -35.97 24.59 -10.47
CA HIS A 538 -37.27 24.25 -9.90
C HIS A 538 -38.39 24.78 -10.76
N VAL A 539 -39.35 23.94 -11.12
CA VAL A 539 -40.58 24.31 -11.86
C VAL A 539 -41.75 24.45 -10.92
N GLU A 540 -42.09 23.37 -10.24
CA GLU A 540 -43.21 23.33 -9.28
C GLU A 540 -43.02 22.20 -8.26
N HIS A 541 -43.71 22.31 -7.14
CA HIS A 541 -43.84 21.21 -6.17
C HIS A 541 -45.22 21.23 -5.55
N GLN A 542 -45.69 20.08 -5.05
CA GLN A 542 -46.90 20.01 -4.26
C GLN A 542 -46.54 19.69 -2.81
N GLU A 543 -46.86 20.62 -1.94
CA GLU A 543 -46.70 20.39 -0.51
C GLU A 543 -47.45 19.12 -0.06
N ARG A 544 -46.83 18.37 0.84
CA ARG A 544 -47.39 17.17 1.46
C ARG A 544 -47.51 17.38 2.96
N SER A 545 -48.61 16.89 3.54
CA SER A 545 -48.73 16.91 4.98
C SER A 545 -47.69 16.01 5.63
N SER A 546 -46.99 16.55 6.62
CA SER A 546 -46.06 15.79 7.46
C SER A 546 -46.80 14.94 8.47
N LYS A 547 -46.27 13.78 8.80
CA LYS A 547 -46.74 12.88 9.86
C LYS A 547 -45.71 12.85 10.96
N ASP A 548 -46.11 13.08 12.20
CA ASP A 548 -45.21 12.99 13.34
C ASP A 548 -44.69 11.56 13.50
N LEU A 549 -43.42 11.42 13.81
CA LEU A 549 -42.82 10.14 14.17
C LEU A 549 -43.29 9.71 15.56
N ALA A 550 -43.43 8.41 15.76
CA ALA A 550 -43.92 7.84 17.02
C ALA A 550 -43.06 8.18 18.25
N ASN A 551 -41.79 8.53 18.04
CA ASN A 551 -40.87 8.97 19.10
C ASN A 551 -40.91 10.47 19.39
N GLY A 552 -41.67 11.27 18.62
CA GLY A 552 -41.77 12.72 18.78
C GLY A 552 -40.54 13.52 18.35
N GLU A 553 -39.49 12.88 17.79
CA GLU A 553 -38.22 13.50 17.43
C GLU A 553 -38.08 13.77 15.92
N GLY A 554 -39.18 13.99 15.22
CA GLY A 554 -39.16 14.30 13.79
C GLY A 554 -40.48 14.15 13.07
N VAL A 555 -40.45 14.46 11.78
CA VAL A 555 -41.62 14.33 10.88
C VAL A 555 -41.28 13.54 9.63
N LEU A 556 -42.19 12.71 9.18
CA LEU A 556 -42.14 11.96 7.93
C LEU A 556 -43.00 12.65 6.86
N VAL A 557 -42.45 12.88 5.69
CA VAL A 557 -43.10 13.40 4.51
C VAL A 557 -43.04 12.33 3.43
N GLU A 558 -44.18 11.82 2.99
CA GLU A 558 -44.26 10.75 2.00
C GLU A 558 -44.77 11.27 0.65
N GLY A 559 -44.11 10.83 -0.41
CA GLY A 559 -44.55 11.09 -1.80
C GLY A 559 -44.46 12.57 -2.20
N LEU A 560 -43.53 13.35 -1.69
CA LEU A 560 -43.30 14.76 -2.06
C LEU A 560 -42.88 14.86 -3.53
N PRO A 561 -43.70 15.40 -4.44
CA PRO A 561 -43.36 15.56 -5.84
C PRO A 561 -42.72 16.93 -6.05
N ILE A 562 -41.58 16.94 -6.74
CA ILE A 562 -40.85 18.13 -7.17
C ILE A 562 -40.64 18.00 -8.68
N THR A 563 -41.07 18.99 -9.44
CA THR A 563 -40.86 19.04 -10.89
C THR A 563 -39.60 19.89 -11.17
N VAL A 564 -38.67 19.31 -11.91
CA VAL A 564 -37.33 19.86 -12.21
C VAL A 564 -37.17 20.04 -13.72
N ASN A 565 -36.64 21.17 -14.15
CA ASN A 565 -36.15 21.39 -15.50
C ASN A 565 -34.62 21.41 -15.50
N VAL A 566 -33.99 20.37 -16.07
CA VAL A 566 -32.53 20.21 -16.09
C VAL A 566 -31.88 21.17 -17.10
N GLU A 567 -32.58 21.57 -18.15
CA GLU A 567 -32.04 22.51 -19.16
C GLU A 567 -31.77 23.88 -18.57
N THR A 568 -32.71 24.41 -17.76
CA THR A 568 -32.52 25.69 -17.07
C THR A 568 -31.30 25.68 -16.12
N TRP A 569 -30.97 24.55 -15.53
CA TRP A 569 -29.75 24.40 -14.73
C TRP A 569 -28.50 24.38 -15.61
N LEU A 570 -28.51 23.68 -16.76
CA LEU A 570 -27.40 23.65 -17.70
C LEU A 570 -27.11 25.03 -18.27
N GLU A 571 -28.13 25.79 -18.62
CA GLU A 571 -28.01 27.17 -19.12
C GLU A 571 -27.46 28.13 -18.06
N SER A 572 -27.93 28.00 -16.81
CA SER A 572 -27.46 28.85 -15.71
C SER A 572 -25.97 28.61 -15.39
N ASN A 573 -25.50 27.37 -15.48
CA ASN A 573 -24.09 27.02 -15.27
C ASN A 573 -23.19 27.35 -16.46
N ALA A 574 -23.72 27.27 -17.69
CA ALA A 574 -22.97 27.67 -18.88
C ALA A 574 -22.73 29.20 -18.93
N SER A 575 -23.67 30.00 -18.42
CA SER A 575 -23.54 31.44 -18.33
C SER A 575 -22.67 31.93 -17.16
N GLY A 576 -22.53 31.12 -16.08
CA GLY A 576 -21.69 31.43 -14.91
C GLY A 576 -20.20 31.10 -15.10
N GLY A 577 -19.85 30.23 -16.05
CA GLY A 577 -18.46 29.83 -16.34
C GLY A 577 -17.66 30.78 -17.22
N ALA A 578 -18.26 31.85 -17.75
CA ALA A 578 -17.58 32.84 -18.60
C ALA A 578 -16.96 34.00 -17.81
N ASN A 579 -17.08 34.03 -16.47
CA ASN A 579 -16.59 35.12 -15.61
C ASN A 579 -15.74 34.64 -14.41
N GLN A 580 -14.96 33.60 -14.56
CA GLN A 580 -13.88 33.27 -13.62
C GLN A 580 -12.55 33.07 -14.34
#